data_6b63c93386e238200563a3e835d7599a
#
_entry.id   6b63c93386e238200563a3e835d7599a
#
_cell.length_a   1.000
_cell.length_b   1.000
_cell.length_c   1.000
_cell.angle_alpha   90.00
_cell.angle_beta   90.00
_cell.angle_gamma   90.00
#
_symmetry.space_group_name_H-M   'P 1'
#
loop_
_entity.id
_entity.type
_entity.pdbx_description
1 polymer ?
#
loop_
_entity_poly.entity_id
_entity_poly.type
_entity_poly.pdbx_seq_one_letter_code
_entity_poly.pdbx_strand_id
1 'polypeptide(L)'
;MTASEIFGRINAHQIEGVMLHSQLAEYFGFLNLCGYQRQQECQAMSEFFEHQKTVLYFVSRFNRLLPEAEAKDPEIIPDDWRGYTRQQVNAGTKRKAVRDAFLRWHSWETETKKLYEQAYADLHELGEVSAACEVKRLVESVACELERVESQRITLECLDYDLAAICAEQDRLITRYSPNYGVVTA
;
A
#
# COMPACT_ATOMS: atom_id res chain seq x y z
N MET A 1 -15.63 21.68 4.67
CA MET A 1 -15.69 20.27 4.29
C MET A 1 -16.55 19.55 5.31
N THR A 2 -17.38 18.60 4.92
CA THR A 2 -18.21 17.79 5.82
C THR A 2 -17.51 16.47 6.18
N ALA A 3 -17.90 15.83 7.30
CA ALA A 3 -17.36 14.49 7.65
C ALA A 3 -17.55 13.47 6.51
N SER A 4 -18.68 13.57 5.79
CA SER A 4 -18.96 12.68 4.64
C SER A 4 -17.96 12.86 3.50
N GLU A 5 -17.59 14.11 3.17
CA GLU A 5 -16.57 14.40 2.14
C GLU A 5 -15.18 13.94 2.58
N ILE A 6 -14.85 14.08 3.87
CA ILE A 6 -13.56 13.63 4.42
C ILE A 6 -13.45 12.10 4.30
N PHE A 7 -14.46 11.36 4.78
CA PHE A 7 -14.46 9.91 4.67
C PHE A 7 -14.55 9.40 3.24
N GLY A 8 -15.24 10.13 2.33
CA GLY A 8 -15.24 9.85 0.89
C GLY A 8 -13.83 9.89 0.29
N ARG A 9 -13.04 10.90 0.65
CA ARG A 9 -11.63 11.02 0.21
C ARG A 9 -10.75 9.90 0.78
N ILE A 10 -10.90 9.58 2.07
CA ILE A 10 -10.19 8.44 2.69
C ILE A 10 -10.53 7.15 1.95
N ASN A 11 -11.81 6.91 1.69
CA ASN A 11 -12.32 5.73 1.00
C ASN A 11 -11.74 5.59 -0.41
N ALA A 12 -11.75 6.66 -1.21
CA ALA A 12 -11.15 6.68 -2.55
C ALA A 12 -9.67 6.30 -2.48
N HIS A 13 -8.93 6.94 -1.58
CA HIS A 13 -7.50 6.70 -1.41
C HIS A 13 -7.17 5.27 -0.97
N GLN A 14 -7.97 4.68 -0.06
CA GLN A 14 -7.79 3.26 0.34
C GLN A 14 -8.03 2.29 -0.82
N ILE A 15 -9.00 2.56 -1.69
CA ILE A 15 -9.21 1.76 -2.91
C ILE A 15 -8.01 1.91 -3.86
N GLU A 16 -7.49 3.12 -4.05
CA GLU A 16 -6.26 3.36 -4.81
C GLU A 16 -5.07 2.59 -4.22
N GLY A 17 -4.96 2.49 -2.89
CA GLY A 17 -3.94 1.69 -2.19
C GLY A 17 -4.04 0.20 -2.52
N VAL A 18 -5.25 -0.36 -2.52
CA VAL A 18 -5.46 -1.76 -2.94
C VAL A 18 -4.99 -1.96 -4.38
N MET A 19 -5.30 -1.03 -5.29
CA MET A 19 -4.89 -1.10 -6.69
C MET A 19 -3.36 -0.98 -6.83
N LEU A 20 -2.74 -0.03 -6.12
CA LEU A 20 -1.29 0.17 -6.09
C LEU A 20 -0.56 -1.12 -5.72
N HIS A 21 -0.91 -1.70 -4.57
CA HIS A 21 -0.23 -2.90 -4.07
C HIS A 21 -0.52 -4.13 -4.94
N SER A 22 -1.70 -4.23 -5.54
CA SER A 22 -2.01 -5.28 -6.50
C SER A 22 -1.14 -5.17 -7.76
N GLN A 23 -0.97 -3.96 -8.32
CA GLN A 23 -0.09 -3.74 -9.48
C GLN A 23 1.38 -3.96 -9.14
N LEU A 24 1.84 -3.54 -7.94
CA LEU A 24 3.20 -3.84 -7.47
C LEU A 24 3.42 -5.35 -7.32
N ALA A 25 2.43 -6.10 -6.82
CA ALA A 25 2.50 -7.56 -6.73
C ALA A 25 2.62 -8.21 -8.11
N GLU A 26 1.80 -7.78 -9.07
CA GLU A 26 1.90 -8.23 -10.47
C GLU A 26 3.28 -7.93 -11.06
N TYR A 27 3.79 -6.71 -10.85
CA TYR A 27 5.09 -6.29 -11.35
C TYR A 27 6.24 -7.11 -10.78
N PHE A 28 6.27 -7.31 -9.46
CA PHE A 28 7.28 -8.17 -8.83
C PHE A 28 7.15 -9.64 -9.25
N GLY A 29 5.92 -10.14 -9.43
CA GLY A 29 5.67 -11.47 -9.98
C GLY A 29 6.21 -11.63 -11.40
N PHE A 30 6.04 -10.63 -12.26
CA PHE A 30 6.61 -10.58 -13.60
C PHE A 30 8.15 -10.61 -13.56
N LEU A 31 8.77 -9.90 -12.61
CA LEU A 31 10.22 -9.89 -12.39
C LEU A 31 10.78 -11.18 -11.77
N ASN A 32 9.93 -12.15 -11.45
CA ASN A 32 10.28 -13.35 -10.68
C ASN A 32 10.87 -13.04 -9.30
N LEU A 33 10.26 -12.06 -8.61
CA LEU A 33 10.62 -11.63 -7.26
C LEU A 33 9.49 -12.00 -6.29
N CYS A 34 9.32 -13.30 -6.08
CA CYS A 34 8.17 -13.87 -5.36
C CYS A 34 8.03 -13.39 -3.90
N GLY A 35 9.13 -13.05 -3.24
CA GLY A 35 9.10 -12.50 -1.87
C GLY A 35 8.46 -11.11 -1.84
N TYR A 36 8.88 -10.24 -2.74
CA TYR A 36 8.29 -8.91 -2.88
C TYR A 36 6.84 -8.98 -3.38
N GLN A 37 6.54 -9.89 -4.32
CA GLN A 37 5.17 -10.16 -4.75
C GLN A 37 4.27 -10.45 -3.55
N ARG A 38 4.65 -11.42 -2.72
CA ARG A 38 3.87 -11.82 -1.51
C ARG A 38 3.72 -10.67 -0.51
N GLN A 39 4.77 -9.88 -0.32
CA GLN A 39 4.71 -8.69 0.52
C GLN A 39 3.62 -7.74 0.03
N GLN A 40 3.57 -7.48 -1.27
CA GLN A 40 2.58 -6.57 -1.87
C GLN A 40 1.16 -7.16 -1.87
N GLU A 41 1.02 -8.46 -2.07
CA GLU A 41 -0.27 -9.15 -1.90
C GLU A 41 -0.82 -8.99 -0.48
N CYS A 42 0.05 -9.12 0.54
CA CYS A 42 -0.34 -8.89 1.93
C CYS A 42 -0.70 -7.42 2.20
N GLN A 43 0.00 -6.46 1.59
CA GLN A 43 -0.34 -5.04 1.68
C GLN A 43 -1.69 -4.74 1.05
N ALA A 44 -1.96 -5.24 -0.18
CA ALA A 44 -3.25 -5.08 -0.83
C ALA A 44 -4.41 -5.60 0.05
N MET A 45 -4.21 -6.74 0.70
CA MET A 45 -5.19 -7.29 1.64
C MET A 45 -5.35 -6.42 2.89
N SER A 46 -4.26 -5.85 3.42
CA SER A 46 -4.29 -4.93 4.55
C SER A 46 -5.11 -3.68 4.22
N GLU A 47 -4.83 -3.04 3.08
CA GLU A 47 -5.58 -1.88 2.58
C GLU A 47 -7.06 -2.20 2.39
N PHE A 48 -7.38 -3.36 1.81
CA PHE A 48 -8.76 -3.79 1.65
C PHE A 48 -9.49 -3.93 3.00
N PHE A 49 -8.86 -4.50 4.02
CA PHE A 49 -9.47 -4.62 5.34
C PHE A 49 -9.61 -3.26 6.05
N GLU A 50 -8.63 -2.36 5.89
CA GLU A 50 -8.72 -0.99 6.41
C GLU A 50 -9.88 -0.23 5.74
N HIS A 51 -10.00 -0.34 4.41
CA HIS A 51 -11.14 0.19 3.66
C HIS A 51 -12.48 -0.32 4.21
N GLN A 52 -12.62 -1.64 4.39
CA GLN A 52 -13.86 -2.21 4.94
C GLN A 52 -14.19 -1.67 6.34
N LYS A 53 -13.19 -1.57 7.22
CA LYS A 53 -13.37 -1.00 8.56
C LYS A 53 -13.80 0.47 8.50
N THR A 54 -13.21 1.25 7.62
CA THR A 54 -13.57 2.66 7.41
C THR A 54 -15.03 2.80 6.96
N VAL A 55 -15.46 1.99 5.98
CA VAL A 55 -16.85 1.97 5.50
C VAL A 55 -17.81 1.59 6.63
N LEU A 56 -17.52 0.50 7.35
CA LEU A 56 -18.37 0.03 8.45
C LEU A 56 -18.46 1.05 9.60
N TYR A 57 -17.32 1.67 9.94
CA TYR A 57 -17.31 2.75 10.94
C TYR A 57 -18.20 3.91 10.50
N PHE A 58 -18.04 4.39 9.25
CA PHE A 58 -18.81 5.50 8.73
C PHE A 58 -20.31 5.21 8.77
N VAL A 59 -20.74 4.06 8.25
CA VAL A 59 -22.15 3.65 8.24
C VAL A 59 -22.70 3.56 9.66
N SER A 60 -21.97 2.96 10.58
CA SER A 60 -22.37 2.81 11.98
C SER A 60 -22.48 4.17 12.71
N ARG A 61 -21.53 5.07 12.46
CA ARG A 61 -21.44 6.36 13.16
C ARG A 61 -22.44 7.38 12.65
N PHE A 62 -22.61 7.46 11.33
CA PHE A 62 -23.41 8.50 10.68
C PHE A 62 -24.76 8.02 10.17
N ASN A 63 -25.05 6.72 10.25
CA ASN A 63 -26.28 6.09 9.73
C ASN A 63 -26.58 6.49 8.26
N ARG A 64 -25.55 6.52 7.44
CA ARG A 64 -25.59 6.88 6.01
C ARG A 64 -24.65 6.02 5.21
N LEU A 65 -24.93 5.85 3.92
CA LEU A 65 -23.95 5.27 3.00
C LEU A 65 -22.79 6.25 2.78
N LEU A 66 -21.60 5.69 2.65
CA LEU A 66 -20.43 6.46 2.25
C LEU A 66 -20.63 6.92 0.80
N PRO A 67 -20.25 8.17 0.43
CA PRO A 67 -20.28 8.60 -0.96
C PRO A 67 -19.47 7.67 -1.86
N GLU A 68 -19.91 7.52 -3.11
CA GLU A 68 -19.13 6.80 -4.12
C GLU A 68 -17.72 7.41 -4.24
N ALA A 69 -16.73 6.53 -4.32
CA ALA A 69 -15.34 6.93 -4.42
C ALA A 69 -14.89 6.87 -5.89
N GLU A 70 -14.35 7.97 -6.39
CA GLU A 70 -13.64 8.00 -7.67
C GLU A 70 -12.16 7.68 -7.40
N ALA A 71 -11.82 6.39 -7.40
CA ALA A 71 -10.44 5.93 -7.28
C ALA A 71 -9.73 6.05 -8.64
N LYS A 72 -8.47 6.50 -8.60
CA LYS A 72 -7.62 6.61 -9.80
C LYS A 72 -6.72 5.39 -9.93
N ASP A 73 -6.46 4.99 -11.19
CA ASP A 73 -5.46 3.96 -11.45
C ASP A 73 -4.06 4.52 -11.12
N PRO A 74 -3.28 3.87 -10.25
CA PRO A 74 -1.95 4.32 -9.87
C PRO A 74 -0.89 4.18 -10.97
N GLU A 75 -1.18 3.49 -12.07
CA GLU A 75 -0.30 3.34 -13.26
C GLU A 75 1.14 2.94 -12.89
N ILE A 76 1.28 1.85 -12.16
CA ILE A 76 2.60 1.38 -11.65
C ILE A 76 3.44 0.72 -12.73
N ILE A 77 2.79 -0.07 -13.59
CA ILE A 77 3.49 -0.82 -14.64
C ILE A 77 3.73 0.11 -15.82
N PRO A 78 5.00 0.42 -16.18
CA PRO A 78 5.28 1.27 -17.33
C PRO A 78 4.67 0.69 -18.62
N ASP A 79 4.10 1.53 -19.47
CA ASP A 79 3.43 1.10 -20.70
C ASP A 79 4.33 0.32 -21.66
N ASP A 80 5.61 0.69 -21.72
CA ASP A 80 6.62 0.00 -22.54
C ASP A 80 6.90 -1.43 -22.04
N TRP A 81 6.51 -1.77 -20.81
CA TRP A 81 6.67 -3.12 -20.25
C TRP A 81 5.51 -4.06 -20.52
N ARG A 82 4.35 -3.55 -20.90
CA ARG A 82 3.15 -4.38 -21.16
C ARG A 82 3.34 -5.38 -22.30
N GLY A 83 4.27 -5.13 -23.21
CA GLY A 83 4.66 -6.04 -24.30
C GLY A 83 5.88 -6.91 -24.02
N TYR A 84 6.55 -6.76 -22.86
CA TYR A 84 7.77 -7.49 -22.57
C TYR A 84 7.48 -8.94 -22.16
N THR A 85 8.39 -9.83 -22.58
CA THR A 85 8.47 -11.17 -22.01
C THR A 85 9.50 -11.21 -20.89
N ARG A 86 9.40 -12.19 -19.98
CA ARG A 86 10.37 -12.36 -18.87
C ARG A 86 11.82 -12.47 -19.36
N GLN A 87 12.05 -13.04 -20.55
CA GLN A 87 13.37 -13.19 -21.13
C GLN A 87 14.02 -11.86 -21.52
N GLN A 88 13.24 -10.81 -21.74
CA GLN A 88 13.74 -9.48 -22.07
C GLN A 88 14.22 -8.69 -20.84
N VAL A 89 13.91 -9.18 -19.64
CA VAL A 89 14.26 -8.52 -18.38
C VAL A 89 15.67 -8.93 -17.95
N ASN A 90 16.63 -8.03 -18.15
CA ASN A 90 18.01 -8.21 -17.71
C ASN A 90 18.24 -7.69 -16.26
N ALA A 91 19.46 -7.91 -15.76
CA ALA A 91 19.85 -7.50 -14.42
C ALA A 91 19.69 -5.99 -14.15
N GLY A 92 20.09 -5.15 -15.09
CA GLY A 92 19.98 -3.69 -14.99
C GLY A 92 18.52 -3.24 -14.93
N THR A 93 17.69 -3.86 -15.77
CA THR A 93 16.24 -3.60 -15.78
C THR A 93 15.59 -3.99 -14.44
N LYS A 94 15.97 -5.14 -13.86
CA LYS A 94 15.47 -5.56 -12.53
C LYS A 94 15.85 -4.58 -11.43
N ARG A 95 17.11 -4.12 -11.40
CA ARG A 95 17.58 -3.13 -10.41
C ARG A 95 16.75 -1.85 -10.48
N LYS A 96 16.62 -1.31 -11.71
CA LYS A 96 15.83 -0.10 -11.94
C LYS A 96 14.37 -0.31 -11.49
N ALA A 97 13.77 -1.40 -11.88
CA ALA A 97 12.38 -1.71 -11.56
C ALA A 97 12.13 -1.81 -10.05
N VAL A 98 12.99 -2.49 -9.31
CA VAL A 98 12.88 -2.58 -7.85
C VAL A 98 13.04 -1.21 -7.21
N ARG A 99 14.03 -0.42 -7.64
CA ARG A 99 14.22 0.94 -7.14
C ARG A 99 12.99 1.81 -7.38
N ASP A 100 12.49 1.83 -8.60
CA ASP A 100 11.36 2.68 -8.98
C ASP A 100 10.07 2.25 -8.23
N ALA A 101 9.86 0.94 -8.04
CA ALA A 101 8.75 0.40 -7.26
C ALA A 101 8.80 0.85 -5.78
N PHE A 102 9.98 0.78 -5.14
CA PHE A 102 10.14 1.24 -3.77
C PHE A 102 9.99 2.76 -3.62
N LEU A 103 10.48 3.54 -4.58
CA LEU A 103 10.27 4.99 -4.60
C LEU A 103 8.78 5.33 -4.73
N ARG A 104 8.06 4.62 -5.59
CA ARG A 104 6.63 4.83 -5.77
C ARG A 104 5.85 4.45 -4.52
N TRP A 105 6.14 3.30 -3.91
CA TRP A 105 5.52 2.88 -2.66
C TRP A 105 5.77 3.88 -1.53
N HIS A 106 7.03 4.29 -1.32
CA HIS A 106 7.37 5.29 -0.31
C HIS A 106 6.66 6.63 -0.53
N SER A 107 6.56 7.10 -1.77
CA SER A 107 5.79 8.32 -2.10
C SER A 107 4.33 8.16 -1.72
N TRP A 108 3.73 7.01 -2.05
CA TRP A 108 2.35 6.69 -1.71
C TRP A 108 2.10 6.75 -0.20
N GLU A 109 2.90 6.08 0.61
CA GLU A 109 2.75 6.08 2.07
C GLU A 109 2.92 7.49 2.66
N THR A 110 3.81 8.29 2.07
CA THR A 110 4.00 9.70 2.46
C THR A 110 2.75 10.54 2.16
N GLU A 111 2.13 10.33 1.01
CA GLU A 111 0.90 11.00 0.60
C GLU A 111 -0.29 10.54 1.46
N THR A 112 -0.38 9.25 1.75
CA THR A 112 -1.39 8.63 2.63
C THR A 112 -1.33 9.23 4.03
N LYS A 113 -0.13 9.32 4.59
CA LYS A 113 0.06 9.94 5.91
C LYS A 113 -0.44 11.38 5.94
N LYS A 114 -0.07 12.20 4.95
CA LYS A 114 -0.53 13.60 4.86
C LYS A 114 -2.05 13.70 4.73
N LEU A 115 -2.66 12.82 3.94
CA LEU A 115 -4.11 12.78 3.77
C LEU A 115 -4.81 12.46 5.10
N TYR A 116 -4.32 11.47 5.85
CA TYR A 116 -4.93 11.09 7.12
C TYR A 116 -4.69 12.12 8.22
N GLU A 117 -3.51 12.75 8.28
CA GLU A 117 -3.23 13.85 9.20
C GLU A 117 -4.16 15.05 8.94
N GLN A 118 -4.38 15.42 7.67
CA GLN A 118 -5.31 16.47 7.30
C GLN A 118 -6.76 16.10 7.65
N ALA A 119 -7.17 14.87 7.35
CA ALA A 119 -8.51 14.38 7.67
C ALA A 119 -8.77 14.39 9.20
N TYR A 120 -7.76 14.01 10.00
CA TYR A 120 -7.82 14.10 11.45
C TYR A 120 -8.06 15.55 11.93
N ALA A 121 -7.28 16.48 11.41
CA ALA A 121 -7.41 17.90 11.76
C ALA A 121 -8.78 18.46 11.38
N ASP A 122 -9.22 18.21 10.15
CA ASP A 122 -10.52 18.67 9.64
C ASP A 122 -11.70 18.12 10.48
N LEU A 123 -11.67 16.84 10.85
CA LEU A 123 -12.71 16.24 11.71
C LEU A 123 -12.70 16.81 13.12
N HIS A 124 -11.51 17.11 13.64
CA HIS A 124 -11.40 17.75 14.95
C HIS A 124 -11.98 19.18 14.95
N GLU A 125 -11.72 19.96 13.90
CA GLU A 125 -12.30 21.31 13.72
C GLU A 125 -13.83 21.27 13.56
N LEU A 126 -14.37 20.22 12.95
CA LEU A 126 -15.82 20.00 12.84
C LEU A 126 -16.47 19.57 14.18
N GLY A 127 -15.70 19.31 15.23
CA GLY A 127 -16.20 18.79 16.50
C GLY A 127 -16.55 17.29 16.45
N GLU A 128 -16.20 16.59 15.37
CA GLU A 128 -16.41 15.15 15.19
C GLU A 128 -15.31 14.33 15.88
N VAL A 129 -15.17 14.52 17.21
CA VAL A 129 -14.05 13.98 18.01
C VAL A 129 -13.92 12.44 17.87
N SER A 130 -15.05 11.71 17.89
CA SER A 130 -15.03 10.25 17.74
C SER A 130 -14.52 9.82 16.37
N ALA A 131 -14.89 10.54 15.30
CA ALA A 131 -14.43 10.29 13.96
C ALA A 131 -12.93 10.64 13.80
N ALA A 132 -12.48 11.73 14.40
CA ALA A 132 -11.08 12.09 14.47
C ALA A 132 -10.25 11.00 15.17
N CYS A 133 -10.74 10.41 16.29
CA CYS A 133 -10.06 9.30 16.96
C CYS A 133 -9.91 8.07 16.06
N GLU A 134 -10.90 7.75 15.23
CA GLU A 134 -10.79 6.64 14.26
C GLU A 134 -9.73 6.94 13.18
N VAL A 135 -9.73 8.16 12.64
CA VAL A 135 -8.71 8.57 11.65
C VAL A 135 -7.31 8.63 12.26
N LYS A 136 -7.17 8.98 13.54
CA LYS A 136 -5.89 8.92 14.25
C LYS A 136 -5.28 7.52 14.23
N ARG A 137 -6.10 6.47 14.35
CA ARG A 137 -5.66 5.07 14.23
C ARG A 137 -5.06 4.80 12.84
N LEU A 138 -5.65 5.37 11.78
CA LEU A 138 -5.10 5.28 10.42
C LEU A 138 -3.75 6.00 10.30
N VAL A 139 -3.62 7.18 10.91
CA VAL A 139 -2.32 7.92 10.96
C VAL A 139 -1.24 7.09 11.64
N GLU A 140 -1.54 6.42 12.74
CA GLU A 140 -0.60 5.55 13.46
C GLU A 140 -0.23 4.32 12.63
N SER A 141 -1.19 3.71 11.94
CA SER A 141 -0.97 2.57 11.05
C SER A 141 -0.01 2.93 9.92
N VAL A 142 -0.31 3.99 9.16
CA VAL A 142 0.52 4.40 8.02
C VAL A 142 1.91 4.88 8.44
N ALA A 143 2.07 5.45 9.63
CA ALA A 143 3.39 5.81 10.15
C ALA A 143 4.30 4.59 10.30
N CYS A 144 3.78 3.49 10.85
CA CYS A 144 4.52 2.22 10.95
C CYS A 144 4.85 1.62 9.58
N GLU A 145 3.96 1.76 8.60
CA GLU A 145 4.20 1.28 7.24
C GLU A 145 5.27 2.10 6.53
N LEU A 146 5.20 3.42 6.67
CA LEU A 146 6.20 4.33 6.12
C LEU A 146 7.61 4.05 6.68
N GLU A 147 7.74 3.82 7.99
CA GLU A 147 9.02 3.42 8.61
C GLU A 147 9.55 2.10 8.02
N ARG A 148 8.66 1.14 7.77
CA ARG A 148 9.03 -0.15 7.20
C ARG A 148 9.51 -0.04 5.77
N VAL A 149 8.77 0.65 4.90
CA VAL A 149 9.16 0.81 3.48
C VAL A 149 10.44 1.64 3.36
N GLU A 150 10.59 2.67 4.20
CA GLU A 150 11.80 3.49 4.24
C GLU A 150 13.02 2.68 4.66
N SER A 151 12.89 1.86 5.70
CA SER A 151 13.97 0.96 6.15
C SER A 151 14.41 -0.02 5.06
N GLN A 152 13.46 -0.62 4.33
CA GLN A 152 13.77 -1.51 3.21
C GLN A 152 14.44 -0.75 2.06
N ARG A 153 13.91 0.42 1.72
CA ARG A 153 14.45 1.29 0.67
C ARG A 153 15.89 1.68 0.96
N ILE A 154 16.19 2.18 2.17
CA ILE A 154 17.53 2.56 2.60
C ILE A 154 18.47 1.35 2.55
N THR A 155 18.03 0.19 3.01
CA THR A 155 18.85 -1.04 2.96
C THR A 155 19.24 -1.39 1.54
N LEU A 156 18.30 -1.37 0.60
CA LEU A 156 18.57 -1.65 -0.82
C LEU A 156 19.44 -0.57 -1.46
N GLU A 157 19.22 0.70 -1.12
CA GLU A 157 19.99 1.83 -1.63
C GLU A 157 21.45 1.79 -1.16
N CYS A 158 21.70 1.48 0.12
CA CYS A 158 23.06 1.30 0.65
C CYS A 158 23.83 0.17 -0.06
N LEU A 159 23.13 -0.78 -0.66
CA LEU A 159 23.68 -1.89 -1.43
C LEU A 159 23.59 -1.66 -2.95
N ASP A 160 23.34 -0.42 -3.37
CA ASP A 160 23.18 -0.02 -4.79
C ASP A 160 22.18 -0.91 -5.55
N TYR A 161 21.13 -1.37 -4.88
CA TYR A 161 20.17 -2.32 -5.44
C TYR A 161 20.82 -3.53 -6.12
N ASP A 162 21.94 -4.02 -5.56
CA ASP A 162 22.63 -5.19 -6.09
C ASP A 162 21.71 -6.41 -6.14
N LEU A 163 21.82 -7.21 -7.19
CA LEU A 163 20.94 -8.37 -7.38
C LEU A 163 21.06 -9.42 -6.26
N ALA A 164 22.26 -9.60 -5.70
CA ALA A 164 22.44 -10.53 -4.59
C ALA A 164 21.72 -10.00 -3.33
N ALA A 165 21.76 -8.69 -3.10
CA ALA A 165 21.01 -8.06 -2.00
C ALA A 165 19.49 -8.16 -2.22
N ILE A 166 19.01 -7.91 -3.44
CA ILE A 166 17.61 -8.07 -3.81
C ILE A 166 17.16 -9.52 -3.58
N CYS A 167 17.95 -10.50 -4.01
CA CYS A 167 17.64 -11.93 -3.83
C CYS A 167 17.66 -12.33 -2.34
N ALA A 168 18.62 -11.85 -1.55
CA ALA A 168 18.69 -12.13 -0.12
C ALA A 168 17.47 -11.57 0.64
N GLU A 169 17.05 -10.35 0.31
CA GLU A 169 15.86 -9.75 0.90
C GLU A 169 14.60 -10.51 0.47
N GLN A 170 14.50 -10.93 -0.79
CA GLN A 170 13.40 -11.76 -1.28
C GLN A 170 13.23 -13.03 -0.45
N ASP A 171 14.32 -13.75 -0.12
CA ASP A 171 14.26 -14.98 0.66
C ASP A 171 13.74 -14.73 2.09
N ARG A 172 14.14 -13.61 2.69
CA ARG A 172 13.60 -13.15 3.98
C ARG A 172 12.10 -12.87 3.90
N LEU A 173 11.66 -12.20 2.83
CA LEU A 173 10.26 -11.88 2.61
C LEU A 173 9.42 -13.14 2.36
N ILE A 174 9.93 -14.12 1.62
CA ILE A 174 9.26 -15.42 1.45
C ILE A 174 9.02 -16.08 2.81
N THR A 175 10.01 -16.08 3.70
CA THR A 175 9.87 -16.64 5.04
C THR A 175 8.86 -15.86 5.89
N ARG A 176 8.92 -14.53 5.84
CA ARG A 176 8.06 -13.64 6.65
C ARG A 176 6.60 -13.67 6.22
N TYR A 177 6.35 -13.66 4.91
CA TYR A 177 5.02 -13.61 4.31
C TYR A 177 4.58 -14.96 3.74
N SER A 178 5.24 -16.06 4.14
CA SER A 178 4.70 -17.40 3.85
C SER A 178 3.30 -17.49 4.44
N PRO A 179 2.30 -17.84 3.63
CA PRO A 179 0.99 -18.07 4.18
C PRO A 179 1.12 -19.23 5.17
N ASN A 180 0.98 -18.93 6.44
CA ASN A 180 0.49 -19.93 7.38
C ASN A 180 -0.94 -20.23 6.91
N TYR A 181 -1.09 -21.11 5.93
CA TYR A 181 -2.34 -21.82 5.75
C TYR A 181 -2.50 -22.66 7.02
N GLY A 182 -2.86 -21.97 8.09
CA GLY A 182 -3.40 -22.63 9.27
C GLY A 182 -4.54 -23.46 8.73
N VAL A 183 -4.33 -24.77 8.74
CA VAL A 183 -5.41 -25.74 8.56
C VAL A 183 -6.50 -25.26 9.51
N VAL A 184 -7.55 -24.68 8.95
CA VAL A 184 -8.81 -24.48 9.68
C VAL A 184 -9.29 -25.90 9.90
N THR A 185 -8.84 -26.49 10.99
CA THR A 185 -9.46 -27.72 11.50
C THR A 185 -10.86 -27.31 11.90
N ALA A 186 -11.82 -27.78 11.10
CA ALA A 186 -13.25 -27.69 11.36
C ALA A 186 -13.61 -28.28 12.73
#